data_1c1213e277a3b2b7f43a24f4dcf742df
#
_entry.id   1c1213e277a3b2b7f43a24f4dcf742df
#
_cell.length_a   1.000
_cell.length_b   1.000
_cell.length_c   1.000
_cell.angle_alpha   90.00
_cell.angle_beta   90.00
_cell.angle_gamma   90.00
#
_symmetry.space_group_name_H-M   'P 1'
#
loop_
_entity.id
_entity.type
_entity.pdbx_description
1 polymer ?
#
loop_
_entity_poly.entity_id
_entity_poly.type
_entity_poly.pdbx_seq_one_letter_code
_entity_poly.pdbx_strand_id
1 'polypeptide(L)'
;MKEKYTYGSVKESEEYILPSASTVLLCIAFIKRDSLESRVFFTLISVSILLFICWVCYFSIERTFTADNSAVTFGRFFKKRIEYSSINSIDLRCETRSYKKRSGHRYIKYISTVEIITFHCEDGDHSFASELIPSHEINKPSGMSPEDMENSKFSRLKRYIEDNMGVISRS
;
A
#
# COMPACT_ATOMS: atom_id res chain seq x y z
N MET A 1 10.83 -15.13 8.62
CA MET A 1 11.29 -13.91 7.89
C MET A 1 10.44 -12.72 8.31
N LYS A 2 11.02 -11.54 8.54
CA LYS A 2 10.26 -10.30 8.87
C LYS A 2 10.95 -9.11 8.23
N GLU A 3 10.23 -8.39 7.37
CA GLU A 3 10.77 -7.21 6.68
C GLU A 3 9.74 -6.07 6.59
N LYS A 4 10.27 -4.84 6.50
CA LYS A 4 9.48 -3.63 6.21
C LYS A 4 9.51 -3.37 4.71
N TYR A 5 8.40 -2.91 4.16
CA TYR A 5 8.34 -2.52 2.76
C TYR A 5 7.63 -1.18 2.59
N THR A 6 8.05 -0.44 1.57
CA THR A 6 7.40 0.81 1.19
C THR A 6 6.15 0.47 0.39
N TYR A 7 5.03 0.99 0.84
CA TYR A 7 3.74 0.72 0.21
C TYR A 7 3.67 1.29 -1.20
N GLY A 8 3.34 0.43 -2.16
CA GLY A 8 2.82 0.83 -3.44
C GLY A 8 1.31 0.57 -3.47
N SER A 9 0.49 1.56 -3.78
CA SER A 9 -0.95 1.34 -3.85
C SER A 9 -1.30 0.37 -4.98
N VAL A 10 -2.12 -0.64 -4.68
CA VAL A 10 -2.69 -1.52 -5.72
C VAL A 10 -3.77 -0.77 -6.51
N LYS A 11 -4.51 0.12 -5.82
CA LYS A 11 -5.55 0.99 -6.41
C LYS A 11 -5.35 2.41 -5.88
N GLU A 12 -4.97 3.33 -6.74
CA GLU A 12 -4.74 4.74 -6.37
C GLU A 12 -5.96 5.43 -5.74
N SER A 13 -7.17 5.00 -6.09
CA SER A 13 -8.41 5.60 -5.60
C SER A 13 -8.71 5.35 -4.13
N GLU A 14 -8.23 4.25 -3.55
CA GLU A 14 -8.54 3.89 -2.16
C GLU A 14 -7.84 4.79 -1.13
N GLU A 15 -6.73 5.41 -1.51
CA GLU A 15 -5.94 6.27 -0.63
C GLU A 15 -6.63 7.61 -0.31
N TYR A 16 -7.55 8.05 -1.15
CA TYR A 16 -8.18 9.37 -1.05
C TYR A 16 -9.56 9.36 -0.39
N ILE A 17 -10.12 8.21 -0.06
CA ILE A 17 -11.48 8.09 0.51
C ILE A 17 -11.58 8.84 1.85
N LEU A 18 -10.66 8.59 2.77
CA LEU A 18 -10.68 9.22 4.11
C LEU A 18 -10.44 10.74 4.07
N PRO A 19 -9.42 11.27 3.35
CA PRO A 19 -9.23 12.71 3.27
C PRO A 19 -10.34 13.41 2.49
N SER A 20 -10.93 12.78 1.47
CA SER A 20 -12.08 13.36 0.78
C SER A 20 -13.31 13.42 1.66
N ALA A 21 -13.61 12.40 2.45
CA ALA A 21 -14.70 12.42 3.43
C ALA A 21 -14.50 13.52 4.49
N SER A 22 -13.28 13.66 5.02
CA SER A 22 -12.92 14.74 5.93
C SER A 22 -13.17 16.12 5.31
N THR A 23 -12.72 16.34 4.07
CA THR A 23 -12.88 17.59 3.35
C THR A 23 -14.37 17.92 3.11
N VAL A 24 -15.17 16.93 2.71
CA VAL A 24 -16.62 17.10 2.51
C VAL A 24 -17.31 17.51 3.80
N LEU A 25 -16.99 16.87 4.92
CA LEU A 25 -17.57 17.24 6.23
C LEU A 25 -17.22 18.67 6.64
N LEU A 26 -15.97 19.10 6.43
CA LEU A 26 -15.57 20.48 6.64
C LEU A 26 -16.35 21.46 5.76
N CYS A 27 -16.47 21.18 4.47
CA CYS A 27 -17.24 22.02 3.54
C CYS A 27 -18.71 22.15 3.99
N ILE A 28 -19.34 21.04 4.38
CA ILE A 28 -20.73 21.06 4.88
C ILE A 28 -20.84 21.93 6.14
N ALA A 29 -19.91 21.79 7.09
CA ALA A 29 -19.91 22.59 8.31
C ALA A 29 -19.83 24.09 8.00
N PHE A 30 -18.92 24.49 7.11
CA PHE A 30 -18.76 25.91 6.77
C PHE A 30 -19.91 26.49 5.94
N ILE A 31 -20.41 25.76 4.95
CA ILE A 31 -21.54 26.20 4.08
C ILE A 31 -22.84 26.37 4.91
N LYS A 32 -23.03 25.50 5.91
CA LYS A 32 -24.24 25.48 6.74
C LYS A 32 -24.06 26.21 8.09
N ARG A 33 -22.94 26.93 8.27
CA ARG A 33 -22.57 27.58 9.53
C ARG A 33 -23.72 28.36 10.17
N ASP A 34 -24.39 29.21 9.38
CA ASP A 34 -25.44 30.11 9.88
C ASP A 34 -26.77 29.42 10.18
N SER A 35 -26.97 28.20 9.67
CA SER A 35 -28.17 27.39 9.87
C SER A 35 -27.97 26.24 10.86
N LEU A 36 -26.75 25.98 11.30
CA LEU A 36 -26.42 24.91 12.24
C LEU A 36 -26.36 25.41 13.67
N GLU A 37 -26.90 24.61 14.58
CA GLU A 37 -26.71 24.83 16.01
C GLU A 37 -25.21 24.73 16.35
N SER A 38 -24.71 25.62 17.22
CA SER A 38 -23.28 25.68 17.54
C SER A 38 -22.67 24.34 17.95
N ARG A 39 -23.41 23.51 18.69
CA ARG A 39 -22.97 22.16 19.08
C ARG A 39 -22.73 21.27 17.88
N VAL A 40 -23.65 21.24 16.92
CA VAL A 40 -23.54 20.43 15.70
C VAL A 40 -22.37 20.91 14.84
N PHE A 41 -22.17 22.20 14.70
CA PHE A 41 -21.06 22.80 13.99
C PHE A 41 -19.69 22.33 14.55
N PHE A 42 -19.49 22.47 15.88
CA PHE A 42 -18.25 22.04 16.50
C PHE A 42 -18.07 20.53 16.45
N THR A 43 -19.13 19.73 16.53
CA THR A 43 -19.05 18.28 16.39
C THR A 43 -18.57 17.89 15.00
N LEU A 44 -19.11 18.48 13.92
CA LEU A 44 -18.69 18.21 12.54
C LEU A 44 -17.21 18.55 12.31
N ILE A 45 -16.75 19.67 12.82
CA ILE A 45 -15.33 20.06 12.74
C ILE A 45 -14.45 19.04 13.48
N SER A 46 -14.83 18.68 14.71
CA SER A 46 -14.05 17.76 15.52
C SER A 46 -13.94 16.38 14.85
N VAL A 47 -15.03 15.85 14.30
CA VAL A 47 -15.05 14.57 13.57
C VAL A 47 -14.17 14.66 12.32
N SER A 48 -14.23 15.76 11.58
CA SER A 48 -13.42 15.95 10.39
C SER A 48 -11.93 15.99 10.72
N ILE A 49 -11.53 16.72 11.75
CA ILE A 49 -10.13 16.77 12.22
C ILE A 49 -9.67 15.38 12.67
N LEU A 50 -10.52 14.63 13.41
CA LEU A 50 -10.20 13.28 13.85
C LEU A 50 -9.95 12.34 12.66
N LEU A 51 -10.82 12.37 11.65
CA LEU A 51 -10.66 11.57 10.43
C LEU A 51 -9.35 11.91 9.70
N PHE A 52 -9.00 13.19 9.63
CA PHE A 52 -7.76 13.63 9.01
C PHE A 52 -6.53 13.15 9.80
N ILE A 53 -6.54 13.26 11.13
CA ILE A 53 -5.47 12.74 12.00
C ILE A 53 -5.34 11.22 11.84
N CYS A 54 -6.44 10.48 11.85
CA CYS A 54 -6.45 9.03 11.61
C CYS A 54 -5.82 8.67 10.26
N TRP A 55 -6.13 9.44 9.21
CA TRP A 55 -5.53 9.24 7.89
C TRP A 55 -4.01 9.50 7.92
N VAL A 56 -3.55 10.61 8.49
CA VAL A 56 -2.12 10.91 8.63
C VAL A 56 -1.40 9.82 9.42
N CYS A 57 -1.94 9.40 10.56
CA CYS A 57 -1.38 8.32 11.36
C CYS A 57 -1.33 7.01 10.57
N TYR A 58 -2.39 6.69 9.83
CA TYR A 58 -2.44 5.49 9.00
C TYR A 58 -1.32 5.48 7.95
N PHE A 59 -1.04 6.61 7.29
CA PHE A 59 0.02 6.70 6.28
C PHE A 59 1.43 6.78 6.87
N SER A 60 1.59 7.29 8.08
CA SER A 60 2.90 7.42 8.74
C SER A 60 3.46 6.08 9.23
N ILE A 61 2.62 5.04 9.41
CA ILE A 61 3.09 3.75 9.89
C ILE A 61 3.58 2.90 8.72
N GLU A 62 4.82 2.42 8.84
CA GLU A 62 5.41 1.52 7.86
C GLU A 62 4.66 0.18 7.79
N ARG A 63 4.49 -0.33 6.59
CA ARG A 63 3.94 -1.68 6.39
C ARG A 63 5.03 -2.72 6.59
N THR A 64 4.64 -3.83 7.19
CA THR A 64 5.52 -4.97 7.41
C THR A 64 4.87 -6.24 6.92
N PHE A 65 5.69 -7.18 6.48
CA PHE A 65 5.27 -8.57 6.40
C PHE A 65 6.11 -9.44 7.34
N THR A 66 5.51 -10.50 7.81
CA THR A 66 6.18 -11.52 8.62
C THR A 66 5.78 -12.87 8.06
N ALA A 67 6.76 -13.68 7.65
CA ALA A 67 6.54 -15.04 7.19
C ALA A 67 7.17 -16.01 8.20
N ASP A 68 6.40 -16.95 8.67
CA ASP A 68 6.81 -18.11 9.48
C ASP A 68 6.79 -19.39 8.62
N ASN A 69 6.84 -20.55 9.24
CA ASN A 69 6.86 -21.84 8.53
C ASN A 69 5.49 -22.29 8.03
N SER A 70 4.40 -21.61 8.40
CA SER A 70 3.02 -22.03 8.11
C SER A 70 2.17 -20.96 7.46
N ALA A 71 2.55 -19.69 7.62
CA ALA A 71 1.74 -18.56 7.16
C ALA A 71 2.58 -17.31 6.89
N VAL A 72 2.04 -16.42 6.06
CA VAL A 72 2.52 -15.06 5.91
C VAL A 72 1.49 -14.08 6.43
N THR A 73 1.95 -13.03 7.10
CA THR A 73 1.10 -11.98 7.65
C THR A 73 1.55 -10.63 7.12
N PHE A 74 0.64 -9.92 6.47
CA PHE A 74 0.84 -8.57 5.96
C PHE A 74 0.02 -7.57 6.77
N GLY A 75 0.51 -6.37 6.95
CA GLY A 75 -0.30 -5.27 7.47
C GLY A 75 0.43 -4.27 8.33
N ARG A 76 -0.36 -3.31 8.80
CA ARG A 76 0.01 -2.28 9.79
C ARG A 76 -0.76 -2.57 11.09
N PHE A 77 -1.94 -1.93 11.24
CA PHE A 77 -2.89 -2.18 12.34
C PHE A 77 -3.73 -3.43 12.09
N PHE A 78 -4.32 -3.51 10.90
CA PHE A 78 -5.08 -4.69 10.47
C PHE A 78 -4.12 -5.62 9.75
N LYS A 79 -3.89 -6.79 10.36
CA LYS A 79 -3.01 -7.81 9.84
C LYS A 79 -3.83 -8.85 9.09
N LYS A 80 -3.55 -9.03 7.80
CA LYS A 80 -4.07 -10.17 7.02
C LYS A 80 -3.06 -11.31 7.15
N ARG A 81 -3.50 -12.42 7.74
CA ARG A 81 -2.77 -13.68 7.79
C ARG A 81 -3.25 -14.58 6.65
N ILE A 82 -2.33 -15.15 5.92
CA ILE A 82 -2.56 -16.10 4.83
C ILE A 82 -1.80 -17.36 5.18
N GLU A 83 -2.50 -18.47 5.34
CA GLU A 83 -1.92 -19.78 5.61
C GLU A 83 -1.40 -20.42 4.32
N TYR A 84 -0.25 -21.06 4.36
CA TYR A 84 0.33 -21.69 3.16
C TYR A 84 -0.53 -22.80 2.59
N SER A 85 -1.30 -23.51 3.45
CA SER A 85 -2.27 -24.52 3.05
C SER A 85 -3.42 -24.00 2.19
N SER A 86 -3.75 -22.71 2.28
CA SER A 86 -4.81 -22.07 1.49
C SER A 86 -4.32 -21.46 0.17
N ILE A 87 -3.01 -21.46 -0.07
CA ILE A 87 -2.40 -20.84 -1.26
C ILE A 87 -2.34 -21.86 -2.39
N ASN A 88 -3.04 -21.58 -3.49
CA ASN A 88 -3.00 -22.39 -4.71
C ASN A 88 -1.79 -22.01 -5.59
N SER A 89 -1.51 -20.71 -5.71
CA SER A 89 -0.36 -20.20 -6.48
C SER A 89 0.03 -18.80 -6.03
N ILE A 90 1.27 -18.43 -6.33
CA ILE A 90 1.83 -17.10 -6.02
C ILE A 90 2.30 -16.46 -7.32
N ASP A 91 1.71 -15.33 -7.67
CA ASP A 91 2.14 -14.50 -8.79
C ASP A 91 2.94 -13.28 -8.33
N LEU A 92 3.99 -12.97 -9.08
CA LEU A 92 4.85 -11.81 -8.80
C LEU A 92 5.05 -11.05 -10.10
N ARG A 93 4.62 -9.79 -10.13
CA ARG A 93 4.75 -8.93 -11.30
C ARG A 93 5.28 -7.56 -10.94
N CYS A 94 5.95 -6.92 -11.90
CA CYS A 94 6.41 -5.54 -11.79
C CYS A 94 5.59 -4.64 -12.70
N GLU A 95 5.13 -3.52 -12.17
CA GLU A 95 4.43 -2.49 -12.93
C GLU A 95 5.22 -1.19 -12.90
N THR A 96 5.50 -0.63 -14.09
CA THR A 96 6.09 0.70 -14.19
C THR A 96 4.99 1.74 -14.30
N ARG A 97 4.95 2.66 -13.34
CA ARG A 97 3.99 3.76 -13.28
C ARG A 97 4.64 5.05 -13.71
N SER A 98 3.94 5.84 -14.51
CA SER A 98 4.44 7.13 -14.92
C SER A 98 3.44 8.24 -14.65
N TYR A 99 3.91 9.36 -14.14
CA TYR A 99 3.10 10.54 -13.90
C TYR A 99 3.86 11.83 -14.25
N LYS A 100 3.13 12.91 -14.48
CA LYS A 100 3.69 14.21 -14.76
C LYS A 100 3.56 15.10 -13.53
N LYS A 101 4.66 15.67 -13.08
CA LYS A 101 4.67 16.66 -12.00
C LYS A 101 5.05 18.02 -12.55
N ARG A 102 4.30 19.06 -12.17
CA ARG A 102 4.63 20.43 -12.54
C ARG A 102 5.82 20.92 -11.71
N SER A 103 6.85 21.39 -12.40
CA SER A 103 8.01 22.03 -11.80
C SER A 103 8.19 23.41 -12.44
N GLY A 104 7.75 24.45 -11.75
CA GLY A 104 7.66 25.81 -12.31
C GLY A 104 6.71 25.89 -13.52
N HIS A 105 7.24 26.26 -14.68
CA HIS A 105 6.50 26.35 -15.94
C HIS A 105 6.56 25.09 -16.82
N ARG A 106 7.27 24.02 -16.38
CA ARG A 106 7.46 22.79 -17.17
C ARG A 106 6.82 21.60 -16.46
N TYR A 107 6.37 20.62 -17.26
CA TYR A 107 5.96 19.32 -16.76
C TYR A 107 7.11 18.33 -16.92
N ILE A 108 7.53 17.75 -15.80
CA ILE A 108 8.56 16.72 -15.77
C ILE A 108 7.86 15.37 -15.61
N LYS A 109 8.25 14.39 -16.42
CA LYS A 109 7.75 13.03 -16.32
C LYS A 109 8.58 12.25 -15.31
N TYR A 110 7.90 11.70 -14.34
CA TYR A 110 8.46 10.79 -13.33
C TYR A 110 8.00 9.37 -13.61
N ILE A 111 8.84 8.43 -13.29
CA ILE A 111 8.57 7.00 -13.33
C ILE A 111 8.89 6.37 -11.98
N SER A 112 8.11 5.39 -11.58
CA SER A 112 8.39 4.52 -10.43
C SER A 112 8.07 3.08 -10.82
N THR A 113 8.72 2.11 -10.21
CA THR A 113 8.42 0.69 -10.42
C THR A 113 7.89 0.12 -9.11
N VAL A 114 6.74 -0.54 -9.22
CA VAL A 114 6.06 -1.20 -8.11
C VAL A 114 6.07 -2.70 -8.36
N GLU A 115 6.46 -3.46 -7.36
CA GLU A 115 6.38 -4.91 -7.36
C GLU A 115 5.08 -5.34 -6.67
N ILE A 116 4.32 -6.22 -7.29
CA ILE A 116 3.04 -6.73 -6.81
C ILE A 116 3.14 -8.24 -6.63
N ILE A 117 2.93 -8.70 -5.40
CA ILE A 117 2.77 -10.11 -5.09
C ILE A 117 1.28 -10.42 -4.90
N THR A 118 0.79 -11.44 -5.59
CA THR A 118 -0.61 -11.90 -5.50
C THR A 118 -0.63 -13.35 -5.06
N PHE A 119 -1.37 -13.61 -4.00
CA PHE A 119 -1.67 -14.95 -3.50
C PHE A 119 -3.05 -15.35 -4.00
N HIS A 120 -3.12 -16.38 -4.80
CA HIS A 120 -4.37 -17.00 -5.25
C HIS A 120 -4.77 -18.06 -4.22
N CYS A 121 -5.77 -17.75 -3.41
CA CYS A 121 -6.23 -18.59 -2.33
C CYS A 121 -7.65 -19.10 -2.59
N GLU A 122 -8.09 -20.11 -1.84
CA GLU A 122 -9.47 -20.62 -1.93
C GLU A 122 -10.52 -19.57 -1.59
N ASP A 123 -10.22 -18.63 -0.69
CA ASP A 123 -11.09 -17.53 -0.26
C ASP A 123 -11.01 -16.29 -1.19
N GLY A 124 -10.18 -16.35 -2.24
CA GLY A 124 -9.99 -15.28 -3.23
C GLY A 124 -8.55 -14.77 -3.30
N ASP A 125 -8.34 -13.80 -4.17
CA ASP A 125 -7.02 -13.24 -4.45
C ASP A 125 -6.63 -12.14 -3.45
N HIS A 126 -5.41 -12.23 -2.92
CA HIS A 126 -4.84 -11.23 -2.02
C HIS A 126 -3.58 -10.63 -2.63
N SER A 127 -3.65 -9.35 -3.01
CA SER A 127 -2.55 -8.63 -3.65
C SER A 127 -1.94 -7.60 -2.72
N PHE A 128 -0.61 -7.56 -2.69
CA PHE A 128 0.18 -6.58 -1.95
C PHE A 128 1.18 -5.92 -2.88
N ALA A 129 1.37 -4.62 -2.74
CA ALA A 129 2.26 -3.86 -3.59
C ALA A 129 3.37 -3.19 -2.76
N SER A 130 4.60 -3.26 -3.25
CA SER A 130 5.77 -2.60 -2.70
C SER A 130 6.42 -1.72 -3.75
N GLU A 131 6.82 -0.52 -3.37
CA GLU A 131 7.67 0.29 -4.23
C GLU A 131 9.04 -0.38 -4.34
N LEU A 132 9.42 -0.78 -5.56
CA LEU A 132 10.69 -1.40 -5.87
C LEU A 132 11.72 -0.35 -6.26
N ILE A 133 11.36 0.53 -7.20
CA ILE A 133 12.16 1.66 -7.61
C ILE A 133 11.42 2.94 -7.26
N PRO A 134 11.99 3.79 -6.36
CA PRO A 134 11.41 5.06 -6.01
C PRO A 134 11.21 5.97 -7.23
N SER A 135 10.26 6.85 -7.12
CA SER A 135 9.94 7.82 -8.16
C SER A 135 11.13 8.69 -8.54
N HIS A 136 11.53 8.67 -9.81
CA HIS A 136 12.63 9.44 -10.38
C HIS A 136 12.27 10.01 -11.75
N GLU A 137 13.04 11.02 -12.20
CA GLU A 137 12.85 11.59 -13.54
C GLU A 137 13.24 10.55 -14.60
N ILE A 138 12.47 10.47 -15.70
CA ILE A 138 12.64 9.47 -16.76
C ILE A 138 14.06 9.46 -17.36
N ASN A 139 14.73 10.61 -17.35
CA ASN A 139 16.07 10.78 -17.93
C ASN A 139 17.21 10.51 -16.93
N LYS A 140 16.88 10.16 -15.68
CA LYS A 140 17.88 9.82 -14.66
C LYS A 140 17.89 8.32 -14.42
N PRO A 141 19.08 7.70 -14.30
CA PRO A 141 19.17 6.28 -13.99
C PRO A 141 18.53 5.98 -12.62
N SER A 142 17.83 4.86 -12.53
CA SER A 142 17.14 4.45 -11.30
C SER A 142 18.09 4.07 -10.15
N GLY A 143 19.36 3.84 -10.44
CA GLY A 143 20.34 3.38 -9.47
C GLY A 143 20.19 1.93 -9.02
N MET A 144 19.18 1.19 -9.53
CA MET A 144 18.94 -0.20 -9.17
C MET A 144 19.47 -1.13 -10.27
N SER A 145 20.20 -2.15 -9.88
CA SER A 145 20.73 -3.16 -10.80
C SER A 145 19.69 -4.26 -11.10
N PRO A 146 19.80 -5.03 -12.20
CA PRO A 146 18.97 -6.19 -12.46
C PRO A 146 19.01 -7.23 -11.32
N GLU A 147 20.17 -7.42 -10.70
CA GLU A 147 20.35 -8.33 -9.56
C GLU A 147 19.57 -7.87 -8.32
N ASP A 148 19.49 -6.55 -8.08
CA ASP A 148 18.68 -6.00 -6.99
C ASP A 148 17.18 -6.26 -7.21
N MET A 149 16.74 -6.26 -8.48
CA MET A 149 15.34 -6.58 -8.83
C MET A 149 15.02 -8.05 -8.57
N GLU A 150 15.92 -8.97 -8.92
CA GLU A 150 15.77 -10.40 -8.65
C GLU A 150 15.80 -10.73 -7.15
N ASN A 151 16.54 -9.95 -6.37
CA ASN A 151 16.66 -10.07 -4.92
C ASN A 151 15.74 -9.09 -4.15
N SER A 152 14.65 -8.65 -4.78
CA SER A 152 13.66 -7.81 -4.13
C SER A 152 13.06 -8.48 -2.89
N LYS A 153 12.42 -7.68 -2.04
CA LYS A 153 11.79 -8.19 -0.80
C LYS A 153 10.70 -9.20 -1.10
N PHE A 154 9.89 -8.97 -2.12
CA PHE A 154 8.82 -9.90 -2.49
C PHE A 154 9.32 -11.12 -3.26
N SER A 155 10.39 -10.99 -4.05
CA SER A 155 11.06 -12.13 -4.67
C SER A 155 11.64 -13.09 -3.62
N ARG A 156 12.30 -12.54 -2.59
CA ARG A 156 12.80 -13.35 -1.45
C ARG A 156 11.66 -13.97 -0.65
N LEU A 157 10.58 -13.22 -0.43
CA LEU A 157 9.40 -13.72 0.27
C LEU A 157 8.77 -14.88 -0.49
N LYS A 158 8.56 -14.73 -1.81
CA LYS A 158 8.00 -15.77 -2.66
C LYS A 158 8.82 -17.06 -2.54
N ARG A 159 10.14 -17.00 -2.73
CA ARG A 159 11.04 -18.16 -2.58
C ARG A 159 10.91 -18.79 -1.19
N TYR A 160 10.93 -17.99 -0.14
CA TYR A 160 10.78 -18.49 1.23
C TYR A 160 9.47 -19.26 1.44
N ILE A 161 8.36 -18.76 0.89
CA ILE A 161 7.05 -19.44 1.00
C ILE A 161 7.03 -20.72 0.18
N GLU A 162 7.51 -20.70 -1.08
CA GLU A 162 7.56 -21.86 -1.96
C GLU A 162 8.41 -22.98 -1.37
N ASP A 163 9.55 -22.66 -0.75
CA ASP A 163 10.40 -23.62 -0.04
C ASP A 163 9.65 -24.28 1.12
N ASN A 164 8.91 -23.49 1.92
CA ASN A 164 8.15 -24.03 3.05
C ASN A 164 6.91 -24.85 2.59
N MET A 165 6.23 -24.41 1.53
CA MET A 165 5.12 -25.19 0.93
C MET A 165 5.62 -26.53 0.37
N GLY A 166 6.79 -26.58 -0.25
CA GLY A 166 7.43 -27.80 -0.73
C GLY A 166 7.79 -28.80 0.38
N VAL A 167 8.05 -28.34 1.59
CA VAL A 167 8.27 -29.20 2.78
C VAL A 167 6.95 -29.77 3.29
N ILE A 168 5.88 -28.94 3.35
CA ILE A 168 4.56 -29.37 3.82
C ILE A 168 3.95 -30.44 2.90
N SER A 169 4.17 -30.35 1.57
CA SER A 169 3.63 -31.31 0.60
C SER A 169 4.35 -32.67 0.61
N ARG A 170 5.50 -32.78 1.31
CA ARG A 170 6.31 -34.03 1.41
C ARG A 170 6.19 -34.72 2.77
N SER A 171 5.51 -34.12 3.72
CA SER A 171 5.24 -34.70 5.05
C SER A 171 3.83 -35.31 5.13
#